data_f3420a95e324e3b3af2d69fee7c82b1d
#
_entry.id   f3420a95e324e3b3af2d69fee7c82b1d
#
_cell.length_a   1.000
_cell.length_b   1.000
_cell.length_c   1.000
_cell.angle_alpha   90.00
_cell.angle_beta   90.00
_cell.angle_gamma   90.00
#
_symmetry.space_group_name_H-M   'P 1'
#
loop_
_entity.id
_entity.type
_entity.pdbx_description
1 polymer ?
#
loop_
_entity_poly.entity_id
_entity_poly.type
_entity_poly.pdbx_seq_one_letter_code
_entity_poly.pdbx_strand_id
1 'polypeptide(L)'
;VEVSQGPLSEQCIRAIFREIISGSRAIEKMLRVAFLGPLYSYSHLAAIHRFGQTVEFLPVGTIGSVFEEVHEGLADYGLVPVENSTDGRIADTLDNFIRYPVKISAEVQLQIHHNLLGHGNRGDVKEVYSRPQALSQCRRWLATHLPLARTVEVTSTSTAAQVASDKPGAAAIASIQAGIQYGLDAIATNIEDNEEN
;
A
#
# COMPACT_ATOMS: atom_id res chain seq x y z
N VAL A 1 17.22 -21.17 -1.38
CA VAL A 1 17.36 -19.91 -0.59
C VAL A 1 17.58 -20.24 0.89
N GLU A 2 17.21 -21.43 1.36
CA GLU A 2 17.31 -21.83 2.78
C GLU A 2 18.74 -21.95 3.33
N VAL A 3 19.78 -21.78 2.51
CA VAL A 3 21.17 -22.04 2.91
C VAL A 3 22.12 -20.91 2.48
N SER A 4 21.66 -19.65 2.42
CA SER A 4 22.58 -18.54 2.14
C SER A 4 23.37 -18.18 3.40
N GLN A 5 24.65 -18.53 3.44
CA GLN A 5 25.60 -18.07 4.46
C GLN A 5 26.40 -16.82 4.02
N GLY A 6 25.95 -16.17 2.93
CA GLY A 6 26.61 -14.99 2.39
C GLY A 6 26.27 -13.69 3.15
N PRO A 7 26.92 -12.57 2.78
CA PRO A 7 26.74 -11.28 3.46
C PRO A 7 25.35 -10.63 3.18
N LEU A 8 24.60 -11.12 2.20
CA LEU A 8 23.28 -10.60 1.86
C LEU A 8 22.21 -11.29 2.70
N SER A 9 21.29 -10.50 3.25
CA SER A 9 20.11 -11.04 3.93
C SER A 9 19.20 -11.82 2.97
N GLU A 10 18.46 -12.79 3.49
CA GLU A 10 17.51 -13.58 2.70
C GLU A 10 16.50 -12.65 1.97
N GLN A 11 16.02 -11.62 2.63
CA GLN A 11 15.12 -10.64 2.06
C GLN A 11 15.72 -9.91 0.85
N CYS A 12 17.00 -9.53 0.93
CA CYS A 12 17.73 -8.89 -0.17
C CYS A 12 17.87 -9.83 -1.36
N ILE A 13 18.24 -11.11 -1.11
CA ILE A 13 18.36 -12.12 -2.16
C ILE A 13 17.02 -12.36 -2.86
N ARG A 14 15.94 -12.51 -2.10
CA ARG A 14 14.58 -12.68 -2.64
C ARG A 14 14.17 -11.49 -3.50
N ALA A 15 14.49 -10.25 -3.08
CA ALA A 15 14.19 -9.05 -3.86
C ALA A 15 14.95 -9.05 -5.20
N ILE A 16 16.24 -9.35 -5.22
CA ILE A 16 17.05 -9.41 -6.44
C ILE A 16 16.49 -10.44 -7.42
N PHE A 17 16.24 -11.68 -6.95
CA PHE A 17 15.71 -12.74 -7.81
C PHE A 17 14.30 -12.42 -8.32
N ARG A 18 13.46 -11.78 -7.52
CA ARG A 18 12.13 -11.33 -7.96
C ARG A 18 12.23 -10.37 -9.15
N GLU A 19 13.12 -9.37 -9.08
CA GLU A 19 13.29 -8.41 -10.18
C GLU A 19 13.88 -9.06 -11.43
N ILE A 20 14.83 -9.98 -11.27
CA ILE A 20 15.38 -10.76 -12.41
C ILE A 20 14.28 -11.58 -13.08
N ILE A 21 13.45 -12.28 -12.30
CA ILE A 21 12.35 -13.10 -12.83
C ILE A 21 11.28 -12.21 -13.48
N SER A 22 10.95 -11.07 -12.85
CA SER A 22 9.99 -10.11 -13.41
C SER A 22 10.45 -9.59 -14.77
N GLY A 23 11.70 -9.11 -14.86
CA GLY A 23 12.27 -8.63 -16.11
C GLY A 23 12.39 -9.72 -17.19
N SER A 24 12.79 -10.94 -16.81
CA SER A 24 12.87 -12.06 -17.78
C SER A 24 11.51 -12.45 -18.35
N ARG A 25 10.46 -12.46 -17.54
CA ARG A 25 9.09 -12.72 -18.01
C ARG A 25 8.57 -11.62 -18.91
N ALA A 26 8.89 -10.37 -18.63
CA ALA A 26 8.46 -9.24 -19.44
C ALA A 26 9.01 -9.28 -20.89
N ILE A 27 10.12 -9.98 -21.14
CA ILE A 27 10.67 -10.20 -22.48
C ILE A 27 9.73 -11.09 -23.30
N GLU A 28 9.09 -12.09 -22.66
CA GLU A 28 8.15 -12.99 -23.35
C GLU A 28 6.75 -12.37 -23.44
N LYS A 29 6.23 -11.91 -22.31
CA LYS A 29 4.92 -11.27 -22.20
C LYS A 29 4.90 -10.34 -21.00
N MET A 30 4.59 -9.07 -21.20
CA MET A 30 4.33 -8.13 -20.13
C MET A 30 3.08 -8.58 -19.36
N LEU A 31 3.26 -8.95 -18.08
CA LEU A 31 2.14 -9.32 -17.22
C LEU A 31 1.35 -8.07 -16.83
N ARG A 32 0.02 -8.16 -16.85
CA ARG A 32 -0.91 -7.12 -16.38
C ARG A 32 -1.48 -7.54 -15.04
N VAL A 33 -1.36 -6.66 -14.04
CA VAL A 33 -1.80 -6.90 -12.67
C VAL A 33 -2.80 -5.83 -12.25
N ALA A 34 -4.08 -6.18 -12.17
CA ALA A 34 -5.13 -5.32 -11.63
C ALA A 34 -5.06 -5.31 -10.10
N PHE A 35 -5.27 -4.16 -9.49
CA PHE A 35 -5.27 -4.02 -8.03
C PHE A 35 -6.17 -2.87 -7.57
N LEU A 36 -6.61 -2.91 -6.30
CA LEU A 36 -7.38 -1.83 -5.71
C LEU A 36 -6.51 -0.57 -5.58
N GLY A 37 -6.78 0.41 -6.44
CA GLY A 37 -6.05 1.68 -6.53
C GLY A 37 -6.22 2.58 -5.30
N PRO A 38 -5.61 3.74 -5.35
CA PRO A 38 -4.73 4.26 -6.39
C PRO A 38 -3.31 3.68 -6.37
N LEU A 39 -2.44 4.17 -7.29
CA LEU A 39 -0.99 3.93 -7.21
C LEU A 39 -0.44 4.36 -5.86
N TYR A 40 0.60 3.68 -5.38
CA TYR A 40 1.26 3.88 -4.07
C TYR A 40 0.39 3.59 -2.84
N SER A 41 -0.81 3.02 -3.04
CA SER A 41 -1.58 2.38 -1.97
C SER A 41 -0.89 1.11 -1.46
N TYR A 42 -1.29 0.60 -0.29
CA TYR A 42 -0.76 -0.67 0.21
C TYR A 42 -1.05 -1.85 -0.72
N SER A 43 -2.17 -1.84 -1.45
CA SER A 43 -2.43 -2.84 -2.49
C SER A 43 -1.41 -2.76 -3.64
N HIS A 44 -1.02 -1.55 -4.07
CA HIS A 44 0.05 -1.39 -5.05
C HIS A 44 1.39 -1.91 -4.51
N LEU A 45 1.74 -1.59 -3.27
CA LEU A 45 2.97 -2.09 -2.64
C LEU A 45 3.00 -3.62 -2.54
N ALA A 46 1.87 -4.23 -2.21
CA ALA A 46 1.73 -5.68 -2.19
C ALA A 46 1.88 -6.29 -3.60
N ALA A 47 1.36 -5.63 -4.64
CA ALA A 47 1.52 -6.04 -6.03
C ALA A 47 3.00 -5.97 -6.45
N ILE A 48 3.71 -4.88 -6.17
CA ILE A 48 5.16 -4.76 -6.40
C ILE A 48 5.93 -5.84 -5.63
N HIS A 49 5.57 -6.06 -4.36
CA HIS A 49 6.22 -7.08 -3.53
C HIS A 49 6.07 -8.49 -4.11
N ARG A 50 4.95 -8.80 -4.76
CA ARG A 50 4.67 -10.13 -5.33
C ARG A 50 5.23 -10.30 -6.74
N PHE A 51 5.09 -9.29 -7.60
CA PHE A 51 5.33 -9.40 -9.04
C PHE A 51 6.62 -8.71 -9.52
N GLY A 52 7.24 -7.85 -8.69
CA GLY A 52 8.32 -6.95 -9.09
C GLY A 52 7.80 -5.70 -9.78
N GLN A 53 8.71 -4.88 -10.28
CA GLN A 53 8.36 -3.60 -10.89
C GLN A 53 8.16 -3.69 -12.41
N THR A 54 8.61 -4.78 -13.03
CA THR A 54 8.57 -4.96 -14.49
C THR A 54 7.26 -5.65 -14.91
N VAL A 55 6.13 -5.09 -14.51
CA VAL A 55 4.77 -5.51 -14.89
C VAL A 55 3.93 -4.27 -15.16
N GLU A 56 2.85 -4.43 -15.93
CA GLU A 56 1.86 -3.37 -16.11
C GLU A 56 0.88 -3.39 -14.94
N PHE A 57 0.87 -2.31 -14.16
CA PHE A 57 -0.01 -2.13 -13.02
C PHE A 57 -1.30 -1.40 -13.43
N LEU A 58 -2.46 -2.05 -13.20
CA LEU A 58 -3.79 -1.54 -13.56
C LEU A 58 -4.55 -1.16 -12.27
N PRO A 59 -4.50 0.12 -11.82
CA PRO A 59 -5.26 0.57 -10.67
C PRO A 59 -6.74 0.68 -11.01
N VAL A 60 -7.61 0.00 -10.26
CA VAL A 60 -9.06 0.08 -10.41
C VAL A 60 -9.73 0.58 -9.12
N GLY A 61 -10.96 1.09 -9.25
CA GLY A 61 -11.62 1.82 -8.18
C GLY A 61 -12.28 0.94 -7.10
N THR A 62 -12.60 -0.33 -7.42
CA THR A 62 -13.29 -1.25 -6.51
C THR A 62 -12.69 -2.64 -6.54
N ILE A 63 -12.93 -3.41 -5.48
CA ILE A 63 -12.54 -4.83 -5.41
C ILE A 63 -13.24 -5.61 -6.53
N GLY A 64 -14.53 -5.36 -6.76
CA GLY A 64 -15.28 -6.01 -7.83
C GLY A 64 -14.65 -5.78 -9.20
N SER A 65 -14.18 -4.58 -9.48
CA SER A 65 -13.49 -4.26 -10.76
C SER A 65 -12.18 -5.04 -10.92
N VAL A 66 -11.45 -5.36 -9.83
CA VAL A 66 -10.26 -6.23 -9.93
C VAL A 66 -10.64 -7.63 -10.41
N PHE A 67 -11.74 -8.18 -9.88
CA PHE A 67 -12.24 -9.50 -10.32
C PHE A 67 -12.71 -9.48 -11.78
N GLU A 68 -13.39 -8.40 -12.18
CA GLU A 68 -13.88 -8.19 -13.54
C GLU A 68 -12.74 -8.13 -14.56
N GLU A 69 -11.69 -7.34 -14.29
CA GLU A 69 -10.50 -7.24 -15.14
C GLU A 69 -9.83 -8.61 -15.38
N VAL A 70 -9.75 -9.45 -14.34
CA VAL A 70 -9.19 -10.80 -14.46
C VAL A 70 -10.14 -11.74 -15.19
N HIS A 71 -11.44 -11.67 -14.91
CA HIS A 71 -12.46 -12.51 -15.53
C HIS A 71 -12.56 -12.28 -17.04
N GLU A 72 -12.48 -11.03 -17.47
CA GLU A 72 -12.52 -10.63 -18.87
C GLU A 72 -11.18 -10.82 -19.61
N GLY A 73 -10.12 -11.22 -18.89
CA GLY A 73 -8.79 -11.41 -19.47
C GLY A 73 -8.07 -10.10 -19.80
N LEU A 74 -8.53 -8.99 -19.27
CA LEU A 74 -7.89 -7.68 -19.37
C LEU A 74 -6.67 -7.57 -18.46
N ALA A 75 -6.67 -8.31 -17.35
CA ALA A 75 -5.52 -8.53 -16.47
C ALA A 75 -5.17 -10.02 -16.35
N ASP A 76 -3.89 -10.34 -16.25
CA ASP A 76 -3.41 -11.72 -16.03
C ASP A 76 -3.57 -12.14 -14.56
N TYR A 77 -3.47 -11.19 -13.63
CA TYR A 77 -3.64 -11.36 -12.19
C TYR A 77 -4.42 -10.20 -11.58
N GLY A 78 -5.14 -10.50 -10.51
CA GLY A 78 -5.76 -9.51 -9.64
C GLY A 78 -5.18 -9.59 -8.22
N LEU A 79 -4.95 -8.46 -7.60
CA LEU A 79 -4.55 -8.39 -6.19
C LEU A 79 -5.61 -7.64 -5.40
N VAL A 80 -6.21 -8.34 -4.45
CA VAL A 80 -7.29 -7.83 -3.59
C VAL A 80 -6.96 -8.04 -2.11
N PRO A 81 -7.33 -7.13 -1.23
CA PRO A 81 -7.20 -7.35 0.20
C PRO A 81 -8.23 -8.38 0.67
N VAL A 82 -7.82 -9.35 1.47
CA VAL A 82 -8.69 -10.41 2.02
C VAL A 82 -8.99 -10.17 3.49
N GLU A 83 -7.99 -9.73 4.23
CA GLU A 83 -8.09 -9.50 5.67
C GLU A 83 -7.15 -8.35 6.09
N ASN A 84 -7.57 -7.63 7.10
CA ASN A 84 -6.76 -6.63 7.79
C ASN A 84 -6.76 -6.97 9.28
N SER A 85 -5.61 -6.85 9.95
CA SER A 85 -5.44 -7.17 11.38
C SER A 85 -6.38 -6.40 12.30
N THR A 86 -6.80 -5.20 11.92
CA THR A 86 -7.68 -4.33 12.71
C THR A 86 -9.16 -4.54 12.40
N ASP A 87 -9.53 -4.60 11.11
CA ASP A 87 -10.94 -4.66 10.67
C ASP A 87 -11.41 -6.08 10.36
N GLY A 88 -10.50 -7.05 10.35
CA GLY A 88 -10.80 -8.44 10.04
C GLY A 88 -11.02 -8.69 8.54
N ARG A 89 -11.90 -9.63 8.23
CA ARG A 89 -12.15 -10.09 6.85
C ARG A 89 -12.89 -9.06 6.02
N ILE A 90 -12.51 -8.96 4.75
CA ILE A 90 -13.14 -8.04 3.79
C ILE A 90 -14.23 -8.77 3.03
N ALA A 91 -15.49 -8.50 3.38
CA ALA A 91 -16.66 -9.16 2.83
C ALA A 91 -16.75 -9.04 1.30
N ASP A 92 -16.47 -7.84 0.75
CA ASP A 92 -16.50 -7.62 -0.70
C ASP A 92 -15.59 -8.60 -1.48
N THR A 93 -14.43 -8.93 -0.94
CA THR A 93 -13.52 -9.90 -1.58
C THR A 93 -14.12 -11.30 -1.56
N LEU A 94 -14.69 -11.72 -0.43
CA LEU A 94 -15.29 -13.05 -0.29
C LEU A 94 -16.52 -13.20 -1.20
N ASP A 95 -17.35 -12.17 -1.30
CA ASP A 95 -18.54 -12.16 -2.16
C ASP A 95 -18.17 -12.24 -3.65
N ASN A 96 -17.09 -11.58 -4.05
CA ASN A 96 -16.61 -11.62 -5.43
C ASN A 96 -16.00 -12.98 -5.80
N PHE A 97 -15.40 -13.74 -4.86
CA PHE A 97 -14.98 -15.12 -5.12
C PHE A 97 -16.18 -16.06 -5.41
N ILE A 98 -17.35 -15.77 -4.85
CA ILE A 98 -18.57 -16.52 -5.17
C ILE A 98 -19.10 -16.15 -6.57
N ARG A 99 -18.96 -14.88 -6.95
CA ARG A 99 -19.51 -14.33 -8.20
C ARG A 99 -18.68 -14.67 -9.43
N TYR A 100 -17.35 -14.63 -9.31
CA TYR A 100 -16.41 -14.79 -10.44
C TYR A 100 -15.66 -16.13 -10.36
N PRO A 101 -15.57 -16.91 -11.46
CA PRO A 101 -14.87 -18.20 -11.50
C PRO A 101 -13.35 -18.02 -11.62
N VAL A 102 -12.75 -17.25 -10.72
CA VAL A 102 -11.31 -17.04 -10.65
C VAL A 102 -10.65 -18.01 -9.65
N LYS A 103 -9.32 -18.17 -9.76
CA LYS A 103 -8.55 -19.06 -8.87
C LYS A 103 -7.57 -18.24 -8.04
N ILE A 104 -7.46 -18.57 -6.76
CA ILE A 104 -6.42 -18.04 -5.89
C ILE A 104 -5.09 -18.69 -6.30
N SER A 105 -4.13 -17.87 -6.71
CA SER A 105 -2.80 -18.33 -7.16
C SER A 105 -1.72 -18.15 -6.08
N ALA A 106 -1.90 -17.21 -5.18
CA ALA A 106 -0.97 -16.93 -4.09
C ALA A 106 -1.61 -16.05 -3.02
N GLU A 107 -0.96 -16.00 -1.87
CA GLU A 107 -1.20 -15.07 -0.78
C GLU A 107 0.00 -14.14 -0.62
N VAL A 108 -0.26 -12.88 -0.26
CA VAL A 108 0.76 -11.89 0.06
C VAL A 108 0.44 -11.29 1.42
N GLN A 109 1.37 -11.42 2.34
CA GLN A 109 1.30 -10.75 3.63
C GLN A 109 2.20 -9.51 3.60
N LEU A 110 1.64 -8.35 3.89
CA LEU A 110 2.34 -7.06 3.91
C LEU A 110 2.18 -6.44 5.29
N GLN A 111 3.31 -6.20 5.96
CA GLN A 111 3.31 -5.42 7.19
C GLN A 111 3.06 -3.95 6.87
N ILE A 112 2.07 -3.35 7.53
CA ILE A 112 1.64 -1.99 7.28
C ILE A 112 2.19 -1.08 8.37
N HIS A 113 3.09 -0.16 8.00
CA HIS A 113 3.58 0.89 8.87
C HIS A 113 3.02 2.24 8.44
N HIS A 114 2.54 2.98 9.41
CA HIS A 114 2.02 4.32 9.22
C HIS A 114 3.08 5.36 9.56
N ASN A 115 3.30 6.31 8.66
CA ASN A 115 4.28 7.37 8.85
C ASN A 115 3.60 8.72 8.70
N LEU A 116 4.00 9.69 9.50
CA LEU A 116 3.61 11.09 9.32
C LEU A 116 4.54 11.72 8.31
N LEU A 117 4.01 12.12 7.17
CA LEU A 117 4.73 12.65 6.02
C LEU A 117 4.29 14.09 5.76
N GLY A 118 5.23 14.97 5.44
CA GLY A 118 4.90 16.36 5.15
C GLY A 118 6.15 17.19 4.88
N HIS A 119 5.96 18.50 4.69
CA HIS A 119 7.04 19.45 4.56
C HIS A 119 7.31 20.14 5.89
N GLY A 120 8.58 20.34 6.24
CA GLY A 120 9.00 21.06 7.44
C GLY A 120 8.98 20.20 8.72
N ASN A 121 8.73 20.85 9.86
CA ASN A 121 8.81 20.22 11.15
C ASN A 121 7.43 19.85 11.71
N ARG A 122 7.41 18.93 12.67
CA ARG A 122 6.17 18.52 13.35
C ARG A 122 5.37 19.68 13.95
N GLY A 123 6.05 20.73 14.45
CA GLY A 123 5.40 21.91 15.02
C GLY A 123 4.63 22.76 14.01
N ASP A 124 4.92 22.61 12.72
CA ASP A 124 4.26 23.37 11.64
C ASP A 124 2.97 22.70 11.15
N VAL A 125 2.71 21.44 11.58
CA VAL A 125 1.57 20.64 11.14
C VAL A 125 0.27 21.15 11.78
N LYS A 126 -0.66 21.62 10.95
CA LYS A 126 -1.99 22.10 11.34
C LYS A 126 -3.11 21.11 11.00
N GLU A 127 -2.91 20.32 9.95
CA GLU A 127 -3.88 19.34 9.47
C GLU A 127 -3.18 18.02 9.13
N VAL A 128 -3.82 16.91 9.50
CA VAL A 128 -3.33 15.55 9.20
C VAL A 128 -4.38 14.84 8.36
N TYR A 129 -4.01 14.45 7.17
CA TYR A 129 -4.85 13.78 6.19
C TYR A 129 -4.58 12.29 6.18
N SER A 130 -5.61 11.45 6.19
CA SER A 130 -5.52 10.02 5.86
C SER A 130 -6.90 9.40 5.70
N ARG A 131 -6.91 8.08 5.40
CA ARG A 131 -8.14 7.28 5.51
C ARG A 131 -8.60 7.21 6.97
N PRO A 132 -9.93 7.08 7.22
CA PRO A 132 -10.49 6.93 8.57
C PRO A 132 -9.78 5.84 9.39
N GLN A 133 -9.52 4.70 8.76
CA GLN A 133 -8.83 3.57 9.39
C GLN A 133 -7.41 3.93 9.88
N ALA A 134 -6.58 4.52 9.03
CA ALA A 134 -5.22 4.90 9.40
C ALA A 134 -5.20 6.00 10.48
N LEU A 135 -6.15 6.96 10.43
CA LEU A 135 -6.33 7.94 11.50
C LEU A 135 -6.69 7.29 12.82
N SER A 136 -7.56 6.28 12.80
CA SER A 136 -7.94 5.51 13.99
C SER A 136 -6.76 4.74 14.58
N GLN A 137 -5.96 4.10 13.72
CA GLN A 137 -4.78 3.31 14.11
C GLN A 137 -3.63 4.15 14.69
N CYS A 138 -3.61 5.46 14.42
CA CYS A 138 -2.61 6.41 14.94
C CYS A 138 -3.18 7.39 15.96
N ARG A 139 -4.38 7.14 16.48
CA ARG A 139 -5.14 8.10 17.29
C ARG A 139 -4.40 8.54 18.55
N ARG A 140 -3.81 7.62 19.31
CA ARG A 140 -3.09 7.93 20.57
C ARG A 140 -1.83 8.71 20.26
N TRP A 141 -1.09 8.31 19.24
CA TRP A 141 0.10 9.02 18.80
C TRP A 141 -0.21 10.47 18.42
N LEU A 142 -1.25 10.67 17.60
CA LEU A 142 -1.70 12.02 17.17
C LEU A 142 -2.11 12.88 18.37
N ALA A 143 -2.90 12.34 19.29
CA ALA A 143 -3.34 13.07 20.49
C ALA A 143 -2.16 13.51 21.37
N THR A 144 -1.08 12.73 21.42
CA THR A 144 0.10 13.04 22.23
C THR A 144 1.03 14.04 21.54
N HIS A 145 1.26 13.89 20.24
CA HIS A 145 2.32 14.61 19.53
C HIS A 145 1.82 15.78 18.68
N LEU A 146 0.54 15.78 18.32
CA LEU A 146 -0.12 16.78 17.49
C LEU A 146 -1.52 17.14 18.03
N PRO A 147 -1.65 17.51 19.32
CA PRO A 147 -2.97 17.71 19.96
C PRO A 147 -3.79 18.85 19.36
N LEU A 148 -3.15 19.77 18.64
CA LEU A 148 -3.81 20.93 18.02
C LEU A 148 -4.06 20.74 16.50
N ALA A 149 -3.53 19.68 15.90
CA ALA A 149 -3.75 19.42 14.49
C ALA A 149 -5.13 18.83 14.24
N ARG A 150 -5.81 19.32 13.21
CA ARG A 150 -7.10 18.79 12.77
C ARG A 150 -6.89 17.55 11.90
N THR A 151 -7.58 16.46 12.19
CA THR A 151 -7.62 15.29 11.30
C THR A 151 -8.65 15.47 10.21
N VAL A 152 -8.30 15.11 8.96
CA VAL A 152 -9.16 15.22 7.77
C VAL A 152 -9.18 13.88 7.05
N GLU A 153 -10.36 13.35 6.84
CA GLU A 153 -10.56 12.08 6.15
C GLU A 153 -10.51 12.24 4.63
N VAL A 154 -9.80 11.31 3.98
CA VAL A 154 -9.74 11.18 2.53
C VAL A 154 -9.89 9.71 2.11
N THR A 155 -10.05 9.48 0.82
CA THR A 155 -10.38 8.15 0.27
C THR A 155 -9.23 7.15 0.35
N SER A 156 -7.96 7.61 0.33
CA SER A 156 -6.78 6.73 0.41
C SER A 156 -5.62 7.44 1.10
N THR A 157 -4.68 6.63 1.64
CA THR A 157 -3.42 7.15 2.20
C THR A 157 -2.54 7.81 1.13
N SER A 158 -2.59 7.34 -0.11
CA SER A 158 -1.90 7.95 -1.25
C SER A 158 -2.50 9.31 -1.61
N THR A 159 -3.85 9.44 -1.61
CA THR A 159 -4.52 10.73 -1.78
C THR A 159 -4.14 11.71 -0.67
N ALA A 160 -4.01 11.22 0.57
CA ALA A 160 -3.55 12.04 1.68
C ALA A 160 -2.14 12.61 1.42
N ALA A 161 -1.20 11.77 0.95
CA ALA A 161 0.15 12.22 0.59
C ALA A 161 0.14 13.26 -0.53
N GLN A 162 -0.69 13.08 -1.54
CA GLN A 162 -0.88 14.05 -2.61
C GLN A 162 -1.37 15.41 -2.07
N VAL A 163 -2.40 15.41 -1.22
CA VAL A 163 -2.91 16.64 -0.61
C VAL A 163 -1.84 17.33 0.24
N ALA A 164 -1.08 16.56 1.01
CA ALA A 164 -0.03 17.11 1.87
C ALA A 164 1.13 17.73 1.06
N SER A 165 1.42 17.22 -0.15
CA SER A 165 2.45 17.79 -1.02
C SER A 165 2.10 19.19 -1.53
N ASP A 166 0.81 19.45 -1.74
CA ASP A 166 0.36 20.69 -2.35
C ASP A 166 -0.03 21.77 -1.31
N LYS A 167 -0.20 21.38 -0.03
CA LYS A 167 -0.78 22.25 0.99
C LYS A 167 0.20 22.56 2.13
N PRO A 168 0.65 23.80 2.32
CA PRO A 168 1.49 24.19 3.46
C PRO A 168 0.78 23.93 4.80
N GLY A 169 1.52 23.34 5.74
CA GLY A 169 0.99 22.99 7.08
C GLY A 169 0.11 21.72 7.09
N ALA A 170 -0.01 21.02 5.98
CA ALA A 170 -0.62 19.72 5.90
C ALA A 170 0.43 18.60 6.06
N ALA A 171 0.02 17.52 6.71
CA ALA A 171 0.76 16.27 6.76
C ALA A 171 -0.16 15.10 6.39
N ALA A 172 0.40 14.00 5.95
CA ALA A 172 -0.32 12.78 5.63
C ALA A 172 0.12 11.61 6.50
N ILE A 173 -0.81 10.73 6.86
CA ILE A 173 -0.44 9.39 7.33
C ILE A 173 -0.49 8.46 6.14
N ALA A 174 0.67 7.95 5.73
CA ALA A 174 0.81 7.09 4.55
C ALA A 174 2.07 6.19 4.64
N SER A 175 2.29 5.40 3.58
CA SER A 175 3.52 4.63 3.41
C SER A 175 4.71 5.54 3.05
N ILE A 176 5.92 5.13 3.42
CA ILE A 176 7.15 5.85 3.02
C ILE A 176 7.23 6.00 1.49
N GLN A 177 6.81 4.98 0.73
CA GLN A 177 6.82 5.00 -0.73
C GLN A 177 5.91 6.10 -1.30
N ALA A 178 4.74 6.32 -0.69
CA ALA A 178 3.90 7.45 -1.06
C ALA A 178 4.59 8.78 -0.77
N GLY A 179 5.30 8.89 0.37
CA GLY A 179 6.12 10.07 0.68
C GLY A 179 7.15 10.36 -0.38
N ILE A 180 7.97 9.38 -0.76
CA ILE A 180 8.99 9.50 -1.80
C ILE A 180 8.38 9.97 -3.12
N GLN A 181 7.24 9.38 -3.51
CA GLN A 181 6.56 9.72 -4.77
C GLN A 181 6.08 11.17 -4.81
N TYR A 182 5.55 11.67 -3.70
CA TYR A 182 5.01 13.04 -3.62
C TYR A 182 6.01 14.06 -3.06
N GLY A 183 7.29 13.69 -2.91
CA GLY A 183 8.36 14.57 -2.43
C GLY A 183 8.20 15.03 -0.99
N LEU A 184 7.55 14.21 -0.15
CA LEU A 184 7.35 14.49 1.28
C LEU A 184 8.46 13.87 2.12
N ASP A 185 8.85 14.58 3.18
CA ASP A 185 9.74 14.08 4.20
C ASP A 185 9.01 13.27 5.26
N ALA A 186 9.68 12.27 5.84
CA ALA A 186 9.16 11.54 7.00
C ALA A 186 9.37 12.38 8.27
N ILE A 187 8.32 13.03 8.76
CA ILE A 187 8.32 13.80 10.01
C ILE A 187 8.38 12.86 11.23
N ALA A 188 7.70 11.71 11.13
CA ALA A 188 7.78 10.61 12.10
C ALA A 188 7.47 9.28 11.42
N THR A 189 8.06 8.20 11.90
CA THR A 189 7.89 6.85 11.35
C THR A 189 7.24 5.93 12.37
N ASN A 190 6.52 4.91 11.89
CA ASN A 190 5.89 3.85 12.71
C ASN A 190 5.03 4.45 13.82
N ILE A 191 4.07 5.29 13.43
CA ILE A 191 3.22 6.04 14.35
C ILE A 191 1.90 5.31 14.71
N GLU A 192 1.73 4.10 14.20
CA GLU A 192 0.62 3.24 14.58
C GLU A 192 0.61 2.90 16.07
N ASP A 193 -0.58 2.86 16.66
CA ASP A 193 -0.77 2.58 18.09
C ASP A 193 -0.51 1.10 18.46
N ASN A 194 -0.52 0.21 17.48
CA ASN A 194 -0.22 -1.21 17.60
C ASN A 194 0.82 -1.62 16.56
N GLU A 195 1.97 -2.12 16.99
CA GLU A 195 3.08 -2.54 16.13
C GLU A 195 2.79 -3.81 15.30
N GLU A 196 1.78 -4.58 15.67
CA GLU A 196 1.38 -5.82 14.97
C GLU A 196 0.38 -5.58 13.82
N ASN A 197 0.41 -4.41 13.24
CA ASN A 197 -0.53 -4.00 12.19
C ASN A 197 -0.12 -4.46 10.77
#